data_c63608e3e665052a2e6f84f9de5f2c98
#
_entry.id   c63608e3e665052a2e6f84f9de5f2c98
#
_cell.length_a   1.000
_cell.length_b   1.000
_cell.length_c   1.000
_cell.angle_alpha   90.00
_cell.angle_beta   90.00
_cell.angle_gamma   90.00
#
_symmetry.space_group_name_H-M   'P 1'
#
loop_
_entity.id
_entity.type
_entity.pdbx_description
1 polymer ?
#
loop_
_entity_poly.entity_id
_entity_poly.type
_entity_poly.pdbx_seq_one_letter_code
_entity_poly.pdbx_strand_id
1 'polypeptide(L)'
;MRVDLFDFDLPPDLIAQRPVSPRDSARLLDVTAPGLADRTVRDLPGLLNRGDLLVFNDTKVIPARLIGTRTSGGKVEALLIRDLGGGRWLSFAKPAKRLRIGDDLRFSADLSAKVAGKQEDGAVELAFEASGADFLAALEEIGRAHV
;
A
#
# COMPACT_ATOMS: atom_id res chain seq x y z
N MET A 1 1.14 -2.64 -30.01
CA MET A 1 2.04 -3.72 -29.55
C MET A 1 1.16 -4.89 -29.12
N ARG A 2 1.48 -6.11 -29.52
CA ARG A 2 0.68 -7.30 -29.14
C ARG A 2 1.05 -7.71 -27.72
N VAL A 3 0.06 -7.89 -26.85
CA VAL A 3 0.27 -8.22 -25.42
C VAL A 3 0.77 -9.66 -25.24
N ASP A 4 0.35 -10.56 -26.13
CA ASP A 4 0.76 -11.97 -26.13
C ASP A 4 2.27 -12.21 -26.33
N LEU A 5 3.00 -11.20 -26.85
CA LEU A 5 4.46 -11.25 -26.93
C LEU A 5 5.16 -11.17 -25.56
N PHE A 6 4.42 -10.79 -24.52
CA PHE A 6 4.91 -10.70 -23.13
C PHE A 6 4.39 -11.84 -22.26
N ASP A 7 3.65 -12.78 -22.85
CA ASP A 7 3.18 -13.96 -22.15
C ASP A 7 4.30 -15.00 -22.10
N PHE A 8 4.61 -15.46 -20.89
CA PHE A 8 5.64 -16.46 -20.64
C PHE A 8 5.33 -17.25 -19.37
N ASP A 9 5.86 -18.45 -19.28
CA ASP A 9 5.75 -19.26 -18.08
C ASP A 9 6.73 -18.74 -17.01
N LEU A 10 6.21 -18.19 -15.91
CA LEU A 10 7.01 -17.71 -14.78
C LEU A 10 7.04 -18.78 -13.68
N PRO A 11 8.19 -19.47 -13.50
CA PRO A 11 8.32 -20.43 -12.40
C PRO A 11 8.12 -19.78 -11.04
N PRO A 12 7.30 -20.37 -10.13
CA PRO A 12 7.01 -19.76 -8.82
C PRO A 12 8.22 -19.49 -7.94
N ASP A 13 9.29 -20.27 -8.09
CA ASP A 13 10.56 -20.12 -7.36
C ASP A 13 11.38 -18.91 -7.81
N LEU A 14 11.09 -18.34 -8.98
CA LEU A 14 11.68 -17.08 -9.43
C LEU A 14 10.99 -15.83 -8.88
N ILE A 15 9.87 -16.00 -8.19
CA ILE A 15 9.14 -14.89 -7.57
C ILE A 15 9.71 -14.63 -6.17
N ALA A 16 10.40 -13.51 -5.99
CA ALA A 16 10.96 -13.13 -4.71
C ALA A 16 9.86 -12.91 -3.66
N GLN A 17 9.92 -13.66 -2.54
CA GLN A 17 8.97 -13.56 -1.43
C GLN A 17 9.45 -12.62 -0.32
N ARG A 18 10.74 -12.29 -0.30
CA ARG A 18 11.37 -11.44 0.71
C ARG A 18 12.42 -10.53 0.05
N PRO A 19 12.61 -9.31 0.55
CA PRO A 19 13.72 -8.47 0.13
C PRO A 19 15.04 -9.13 0.51
N VAL A 20 16.05 -8.98 -0.34
CA VAL A 20 17.41 -9.44 -0.04
C VAL A 20 18.05 -8.54 1.02
N SER A 21 18.96 -9.12 1.82
CA SER A 21 19.75 -8.37 2.80
C SER A 21 21.25 -8.62 2.55
N PRO A 22 22.07 -7.57 2.45
CA PRO A 22 21.71 -6.13 2.42
C PRO A 22 20.94 -5.77 1.15
N ARG A 23 20.15 -4.69 1.16
CA ARG A 23 19.24 -4.34 0.06
C ARG A 23 19.95 -4.07 -1.27
N ASP A 24 21.16 -3.54 -1.24
CA ASP A 24 22.00 -3.23 -2.40
C ASP A 24 22.57 -4.48 -3.09
N SER A 25 22.44 -5.67 -2.48
CA SER A 25 22.75 -6.96 -3.12
C SER A 25 21.62 -7.49 -4.00
N ALA A 26 20.51 -6.73 -4.17
CA ALA A 26 19.45 -7.08 -5.09
C ALA A 26 20.00 -7.18 -6.54
N ARG A 27 19.49 -8.15 -7.28
CA ARG A 27 19.90 -8.38 -8.68
C ARG A 27 19.50 -7.20 -9.57
N LEU A 28 20.39 -6.87 -10.48
CA LEU A 28 20.21 -5.84 -11.50
C LEU A 28 20.52 -6.46 -12.85
N LEU A 29 19.61 -6.36 -13.82
CA LEU A 29 19.86 -6.75 -15.20
C LEU A 29 20.33 -5.53 -15.99
N ASP A 30 21.58 -5.54 -16.42
CA ASP A 30 22.16 -4.51 -17.29
C ASP A 30 21.88 -4.87 -18.75
N VAL A 31 21.10 -4.03 -19.42
CA VAL A 31 20.71 -4.17 -20.83
C VAL A 31 21.44 -3.19 -21.75
N THR A 32 22.41 -2.42 -21.24
CA THR A 32 23.14 -1.39 -21.97
C THR A 32 24.37 -1.93 -22.68
N ALA A 33 24.93 -3.03 -22.20
CA ALA A 33 26.06 -3.70 -22.81
C ALA A 33 25.66 -4.46 -24.08
N PRO A 34 26.62 -4.81 -24.96
CA PRO A 34 26.34 -5.74 -26.05
C PRO A 34 25.98 -7.13 -25.51
N GLY A 35 24.74 -7.34 -25.19
CA GLY A 35 24.21 -8.51 -24.50
C GLY A 35 23.74 -8.16 -23.09
N LEU A 36 22.98 -9.09 -22.48
CA LEU A 36 22.48 -8.95 -21.12
C LEU A 36 23.60 -9.30 -20.12
N ALA A 37 23.75 -8.52 -19.07
CA ALA A 37 24.70 -8.79 -18.00
C ALA A 37 23.98 -8.80 -16.63
N ASP A 38 24.21 -9.87 -15.86
CA ASP A 38 23.76 -9.95 -14.48
C ASP A 38 24.70 -9.16 -13.58
N ARG A 39 24.11 -8.25 -12.80
CA ARG A 39 24.79 -7.38 -11.84
C ARG A 39 24.00 -7.32 -10.53
N THR A 40 24.45 -6.48 -9.62
CA THR A 40 23.73 -6.10 -8.39
C THR A 40 23.48 -4.61 -8.36
N VAL A 41 22.55 -4.15 -7.53
CA VAL A 41 22.27 -2.72 -7.31
C VAL A 41 23.54 -1.98 -6.83
N ARG A 42 24.44 -2.68 -6.14
CA ARG A 42 25.75 -2.16 -5.67
C ARG A 42 26.64 -1.71 -6.85
N ASP A 43 26.48 -2.31 -8.02
CA ASP A 43 27.27 -1.97 -9.21
C ASP A 43 26.72 -0.74 -9.94
N LEU A 44 25.48 -0.27 -9.62
CA LEU A 44 24.81 0.83 -10.30
C LEU A 44 25.64 2.12 -10.38
N PRO A 45 26.38 2.55 -9.34
CA PRO A 45 27.20 3.76 -9.45
C PRO A 45 28.25 3.69 -10.57
N GLY A 46 28.76 2.50 -10.87
CA GLY A 46 29.73 2.26 -11.95
C GLY A 46 29.11 2.23 -13.36
N LEU A 47 27.80 2.15 -13.44
CA LEU A 47 27.05 2.15 -14.72
C LEU A 47 26.56 3.54 -15.12
N LEU A 48 26.61 4.51 -14.19
CA LEU A 48 26.13 5.86 -14.40
C LEU A 48 27.25 6.78 -14.88
N ASN A 49 26.88 7.74 -15.73
CA ASN A 49 27.79 8.74 -16.27
C ASN A 49 27.46 10.13 -15.70
N ARG A 50 28.46 11.01 -15.75
CA ARG A 50 28.24 12.40 -15.38
C ARG A 50 27.20 13.04 -16.33
N GLY A 51 26.12 13.56 -15.73
CA GLY A 51 25.01 14.17 -16.46
C GLY A 51 23.77 13.28 -16.55
N ASP A 52 23.85 12.03 -16.13
CA ASP A 52 22.65 11.18 -16.00
C ASP A 52 21.71 11.73 -14.93
N LEU A 53 20.42 11.69 -15.22
CA LEU A 53 19.36 12.09 -14.29
C LEU A 53 18.69 10.86 -13.72
N LEU A 54 18.78 10.68 -12.41
CA LEU A 54 18.05 9.64 -11.69
C LEU A 54 16.76 10.20 -11.13
N VAL A 55 15.63 9.59 -11.50
CA VAL A 55 14.31 9.98 -11.01
C VAL A 55 13.79 8.87 -10.10
N PHE A 56 13.51 9.21 -8.85
CA PHE A 56 12.98 8.28 -7.85
C PHE A 56 11.60 8.71 -7.38
N ASN A 57 10.79 7.73 -6.97
CA ASN A 57 9.58 7.99 -6.22
C ASN A 57 9.96 8.11 -4.74
N ASP A 58 9.70 9.28 -4.14
CA ASP A 58 9.90 9.55 -2.72
C ASP A 58 8.58 9.56 -1.92
N THR A 59 7.50 9.11 -2.55
CA THR A 59 6.18 9.00 -1.93
C THR A 59 6.23 8.07 -0.72
N LYS A 60 5.86 8.59 0.45
CA LYS A 60 5.72 7.80 1.66
C LYS A 60 4.42 7.01 1.60
N VAL A 61 4.54 5.67 1.61
CA VAL A 61 3.37 4.78 1.71
C VAL A 61 2.82 4.85 3.13
N ILE A 62 1.52 5.13 3.28
CA ILE A 62 0.82 5.09 4.56
C ILE A 62 0.31 3.67 4.85
N PRO A 63 0.18 3.23 6.12
CA PRO A 63 -0.46 1.98 6.50
C PRO A 63 -1.97 2.05 6.26
N ALA A 64 -2.40 1.92 5.01
CA ALA A 64 -3.77 2.15 4.57
C ALA A 64 -4.74 1.00 4.90
N ARG A 65 -4.23 -0.17 5.32
CA ARG A 65 -5.04 -1.34 5.67
C ARG A 65 -5.31 -1.36 7.18
N LEU A 66 -6.56 -1.22 7.55
CA LEU A 66 -7.02 -1.17 8.93
C LEU A 66 -7.83 -2.43 9.23
N ILE A 67 -7.49 -3.11 10.32
CA ILE A 67 -8.25 -4.25 10.82
C ILE A 67 -8.88 -3.82 12.14
N GLY A 68 -10.19 -4.05 12.28
CA GLY A 68 -10.93 -3.60 13.44
C GLY A 68 -12.21 -4.38 13.68
N THR A 69 -13.08 -3.79 14.47
CA THR A 69 -14.37 -4.37 14.84
C THR A 69 -15.47 -3.33 14.74
N ARG A 70 -16.68 -3.79 14.46
CA ARG A 70 -17.89 -2.95 14.63
C ARG A 70 -18.30 -2.96 16.09
N THR A 71 -18.83 -1.86 16.58
CA THR A 71 -19.39 -1.77 17.94
C THR A 71 -20.54 -2.76 18.13
N SER A 72 -21.31 -3.04 17.08
CA SER A 72 -22.37 -4.08 17.05
C SER A 72 -21.84 -5.52 16.98
N GLY A 73 -20.51 -5.72 16.98
CA GLY A 73 -19.82 -6.99 16.87
C GLY A 73 -19.43 -7.36 15.43
N GLY A 74 -18.38 -8.18 15.34
CA GLY A 74 -17.83 -8.70 14.09
C GLY A 74 -16.63 -7.91 13.55
N LYS A 75 -15.71 -8.65 12.97
CA LYS A 75 -14.48 -8.10 12.36
C LYS A 75 -14.80 -7.27 11.12
N VAL A 76 -14.01 -6.23 10.91
CA VAL A 76 -14.02 -5.40 9.72
C VAL A 76 -12.59 -5.16 9.27
N GLU A 77 -12.36 -5.16 7.98
CA GLU A 77 -11.14 -4.72 7.34
C GLU A 77 -11.51 -3.52 6.46
N ALA A 78 -10.73 -2.44 6.52
CA ALA A 78 -10.90 -1.27 5.66
C ALA A 78 -9.55 -0.96 4.99
N LEU A 79 -9.58 -0.76 3.68
CA LEU A 79 -8.45 -0.27 2.90
C LEU A 79 -8.74 1.16 2.48
N LEU A 80 -8.01 2.11 3.01
CA LEU A 80 -8.11 3.52 2.65
C LEU A 80 -7.62 3.73 1.21
N ILE A 81 -8.43 4.42 0.38
CA ILE A 81 -8.13 4.61 -1.04
C ILE A 81 -7.85 6.08 -1.34
N ARG A 82 -8.69 6.97 -0.81
CA ARG A 82 -8.64 8.39 -1.12
C ARG A 82 -9.07 9.23 0.06
N ASP A 83 -8.26 10.24 0.38
CA ASP A 83 -8.62 11.29 1.33
C ASP A 83 -9.67 12.22 0.68
N LEU A 84 -10.78 12.44 1.38
CA LEU A 84 -11.87 13.33 1.00
C LEU A 84 -11.79 14.66 1.75
N GLY A 85 -10.81 14.81 2.64
CA GLY A 85 -10.67 15.95 3.52
C GLY A 85 -11.50 15.85 4.81
N GLY A 86 -11.10 16.62 5.84
CA GLY A 86 -11.83 16.71 7.11
C GLY A 86 -11.98 15.40 7.86
N GLY A 87 -11.00 14.51 7.79
CA GLY A 87 -11.04 13.19 8.42
C GLY A 87 -11.90 12.16 7.69
N ARG A 88 -12.39 12.47 6.49
CA ARG A 88 -13.21 11.56 5.68
C ARG A 88 -12.37 10.85 4.64
N TRP A 89 -12.55 9.53 4.54
CA TRP A 89 -11.82 8.70 3.61
C TRP A 89 -12.74 7.77 2.82
N LEU A 90 -12.51 7.69 1.53
CA LEU A 90 -13.07 6.62 0.71
C LEU A 90 -12.26 5.35 0.95
N SER A 91 -12.94 4.22 1.16
CA SER A 91 -12.32 2.96 1.55
C SER A 91 -13.01 1.78 0.88
N PHE A 92 -12.26 0.72 0.58
CA PHE A 92 -12.86 -0.60 0.43
C PHE A 92 -12.96 -1.28 1.78
N ALA A 93 -14.11 -1.86 2.09
CA ALA A 93 -14.32 -2.53 3.37
C ALA A 93 -14.78 -3.99 3.19
N LYS A 94 -14.40 -4.85 4.13
CA LYS A 94 -14.82 -6.25 4.16
C LYS A 94 -15.31 -6.61 5.57
N PRO A 95 -16.57 -7.04 5.70
CA PRO A 95 -17.62 -7.25 4.69
C PRO A 95 -18.43 -5.96 4.42
N ALA A 96 -18.26 -5.34 3.24
CA ALA A 96 -18.93 -4.08 2.89
C ALA A 96 -20.46 -4.17 2.92
N LYS A 97 -21.03 -5.31 2.49
CA LYS A 97 -22.50 -5.52 2.46
C LYS A 97 -23.14 -5.47 3.86
N ARG A 98 -22.39 -5.78 4.91
CA ARG A 98 -22.90 -5.80 6.30
C ARG A 98 -22.76 -4.48 7.03
N LEU A 99 -22.00 -3.54 6.48
CA LEU A 99 -21.87 -2.20 7.04
C LEU A 99 -23.10 -1.36 6.68
N ARG A 100 -23.58 -0.58 7.62
CA ARG A 100 -24.67 0.38 7.45
C ARG A 100 -24.17 1.79 7.73
N ILE A 101 -24.75 2.77 7.07
CA ILE A 101 -24.48 4.18 7.39
C ILE A 101 -24.83 4.40 8.85
N GLY A 102 -23.92 5.03 9.60
CA GLY A 102 -24.02 5.25 11.03
C GLY A 102 -23.34 4.17 11.90
N ASP A 103 -22.88 3.04 11.33
CA ASP A 103 -22.12 2.04 12.08
C ASP A 103 -20.81 2.66 12.62
N ASP A 104 -20.49 2.37 13.88
CA ASP A 104 -19.22 2.72 14.48
C ASP A 104 -18.22 1.57 14.37
N LEU A 105 -17.03 1.92 13.90
CA LEU A 105 -15.90 1.01 13.68
C LEU A 105 -14.75 1.41 14.59
N ARG A 106 -14.11 0.42 15.24
CA ARG A 106 -12.94 0.65 16.08
C ARG A 106 -11.75 -0.12 15.51
N PHE A 107 -10.66 0.56 15.21
CA PHE A 107 -9.42 0.02 14.66
C PHE A 107 -8.30 -0.08 15.70
N SER A 108 -8.26 0.88 16.65
CA SER A 108 -7.37 0.84 17.81
C SER A 108 -8.04 1.52 19.01
N ALA A 109 -7.31 1.72 20.11
CA ALA A 109 -7.78 2.51 21.26
C ALA A 109 -8.07 3.96 20.83
N ASP A 110 -7.22 4.50 19.94
CA ASP A 110 -7.20 5.91 19.57
C ASP A 110 -7.69 6.16 18.14
N LEU A 111 -8.11 5.11 17.40
CA LEU A 111 -8.63 5.26 16.05
C LEU A 111 -9.98 4.58 15.87
N SER A 112 -11.00 5.40 15.75
CA SER A 112 -12.37 4.99 15.42
C SER A 112 -12.89 5.78 14.22
N ALA A 113 -13.88 5.21 13.55
CA ALA A 113 -14.56 5.85 12.43
C ALA A 113 -16.04 5.51 12.43
N LYS A 114 -16.83 6.42 11.86
CA LYS A 114 -18.24 6.17 11.53
C LYS A 114 -18.40 5.94 10.04
N VAL A 115 -19.24 4.99 9.66
CA VAL A 115 -19.64 4.80 8.26
C VAL A 115 -20.51 5.98 7.85
N ALA A 116 -19.98 6.89 7.05
CA ALA A 116 -20.66 8.11 6.60
C ALA A 116 -21.46 7.93 5.30
N GLY A 117 -21.03 6.99 4.44
CA GLY A 117 -21.69 6.75 3.18
C GLY A 117 -21.29 5.43 2.52
N LYS A 118 -22.00 5.06 1.48
CA LYS A 118 -21.69 3.91 0.62
C LYS A 118 -21.89 4.30 -0.83
N GLN A 119 -20.99 3.88 -1.70
CA GLN A 119 -21.08 4.13 -3.13
C GLN A 119 -21.61 2.90 -3.87
N GLU A 120 -22.08 3.11 -5.09
CA GLU A 120 -22.64 2.04 -5.94
C GLU A 120 -21.62 0.96 -6.30
N ASP A 121 -20.35 1.34 -6.43
CA ASP A 121 -19.22 0.43 -6.68
C ASP A 121 -18.79 -0.40 -5.45
N GLY A 122 -19.50 -0.23 -4.32
CA GLY A 122 -19.25 -0.92 -3.07
C GLY A 122 -18.21 -0.26 -2.16
N ALA A 123 -17.64 0.88 -2.57
CA ALA A 123 -16.78 1.65 -1.69
C ALA A 123 -17.58 2.25 -0.52
N VAL A 124 -16.91 2.40 0.61
CA VAL A 124 -17.48 2.89 1.86
C VAL A 124 -16.76 4.16 2.25
N GLU A 125 -17.51 5.18 2.61
CA GLU A 125 -16.97 6.40 3.16
C GLU A 125 -16.89 6.28 4.68
N LEU A 126 -15.70 6.46 5.22
CA LEU A 126 -15.41 6.46 6.65
C LEU A 126 -15.09 7.88 7.12
N ALA A 127 -15.74 8.31 8.18
CA ALA A 127 -15.45 9.56 8.88
C ALA A 127 -14.71 9.23 10.18
N PHE A 128 -13.45 9.62 10.24
CA PHE A 128 -12.61 9.50 11.44
C PHE A 128 -12.72 10.75 12.30
N GLU A 129 -12.61 10.59 13.61
CA GLU A 129 -12.56 11.73 14.55
C GLU A 129 -11.21 12.45 14.46
N ALA A 130 -10.13 11.69 14.26
CA ALA A 130 -8.80 12.24 14.00
C ALA A 130 -8.65 12.72 12.55
N SER A 131 -7.89 13.76 12.31
CA SER A 131 -7.58 14.29 10.98
C SER A 131 -6.16 14.83 10.91
N GLY A 132 -5.65 15.06 9.69
CA GLY A 132 -4.32 15.64 9.48
C GLY A 132 -3.20 14.80 10.11
N ALA A 133 -2.31 15.47 10.85
CA ALA A 133 -1.11 14.84 11.42
C ALA A 133 -1.46 13.77 12.48
N ASP A 134 -2.48 14.00 13.29
CA ASP A 134 -2.89 13.07 14.34
C ASP A 134 -3.43 11.76 13.73
N PHE A 135 -4.19 11.86 12.64
CA PHE A 135 -4.66 10.71 11.90
C PHE A 135 -3.49 9.88 11.32
N LEU A 136 -2.51 10.55 10.69
CA LEU A 136 -1.35 9.86 10.13
C LEU A 136 -0.50 9.19 11.22
N ALA A 137 -0.34 9.83 12.38
CA ALA A 137 0.36 9.24 13.53
C ALA A 137 -0.35 7.96 14.03
N ALA A 138 -1.68 8.00 14.15
CA ALA A 138 -2.47 6.83 14.53
C ALA A 138 -2.37 5.69 13.51
N LEU A 139 -2.32 5.99 12.21
CA LEU A 139 -2.09 4.98 11.17
C LEU A 139 -0.72 4.33 11.29
N GLU A 140 0.34 5.11 11.54
CA GLU A 140 1.70 4.58 11.70
C GLU A 140 1.82 3.66 12.92
N GLU A 141 1.11 3.97 14.01
CA GLU A 141 1.07 3.11 15.19
C GLU A 141 0.41 1.77 14.90
N ILE A 142 -0.74 1.77 14.22
CA ILE A 142 -1.42 0.55 13.76
C ILE A 142 -0.50 -0.26 12.83
N GLY A 143 0.17 0.39 11.87
CA GLY A 143 1.08 -0.26 10.94
C GLY A 143 2.23 -0.99 11.64
N ARG A 144 2.78 -0.41 12.70
CA ARG A 144 3.83 -1.04 13.52
C ARG A 144 3.35 -2.24 14.34
N ALA A 145 2.10 -2.24 14.76
CA ALA A 145 1.52 -3.33 15.54
C ALA A 145 1.20 -4.58 14.67
N HIS A 146 1.21 -4.46 13.34
CA HIS A 146 0.88 -5.55 12.41
C HIS A 146 2.12 -6.12 11.67
N VAL A 147 3.32 -5.69 12.02
CA VAL A 147 4.61 -6.24 11.55
C VAL A 147 5.16 -7.19 12.59
#